data_292411af5d3c66d0b3d1a76b09a939b2
#
_entry.id   292411af5d3c66d0b3d1a76b09a939b2
#
_cell.length_a   1.000
_cell.length_b   1.000
_cell.length_c   1.000
_cell.angle_alpha   90.00
_cell.angle_beta   90.00
_cell.angle_gamma   90.00
#
_symmetry.space_group_name_H-M   'P 1'
#
loop_
_entity.id
_entity.type
_entity.pdbx_description
1 polymer ?
#
loop_
_entity_poly.entity_id
_entity_poly.type
_entity_poly.pdbx_seq_one_letter_code
_entity_poly.pdbx_strand_id
1 'polypeptide(L)'
;VSAATDSCVMREEGFRSAFEGSGFTLLETQYGEGDAAKSQSIAENYITQGVVGIFGCNEGSTTGAGNAIKASGKDGIIGVGFDKSDAILGLIDDGYLLCIMAQNPDVMGSKGVEACVKALEGEALGGAVTDTGVSVLKK
;
A
#
# COMPACT_ATOMS: atom_id res chain seq x y z
N VAL A 1 4.73 -6.25 -3.33
CA VAL A 1 3.39 -6.84 -3.47
C VAL A 1 3.35 -8.21 -2.82
N SER A 2 2.19 -8.72 -2.45
CA SER A 2 1.94 -10.13 -2.13
C SER A 2 1.04 -10.73 -3.21
N ALA A 3 1.53 -11.72 -3.92
CA ALA A 3 0.79 -12.36 -5.01
C ALA A 3 -0.41 -13.20 -4.51
N ALA A 4 -0.37 -13.65 -3.26
CA ALA A 4 -1.39 -14.50 -2.66
C ALA A 4 -2.53 -13.72 -1.97
N THR A 5 -2.51 -12.38 -2.01
CA THR A 5 -3.47 -11.54 -1.30
C THR A 5 -4.25 -10.67 -2.28
N ASP A 6 -5.54 -10.97 -2.47
CA ASP A 6 -6.40 -10.27 -3.43
C ASP A 6 -6.37 -8.75 -3.27
N SER A 7 -6.38 -8.23 -2.04
CA SER A 7 -6.30 -6.79 -1.80
C SER A 7 -4.99 -6.17 -2.33
N CYS A 8 -3.87 -6.88 -2.26
CA CYS A 8 -2.60 -6.42 -2.82
C CYS A 8 -2.61 -6.42 -4.34
N VAL A 9 -3.22 -7.43 -4.96
CA VAL A 9 -3.40 -7.51 -6.42
C VAL A 9 -4.26 -6.34 -6.90
N MET A 10 -5.41 -6.10 -6.28
CA MET A 10 -6.30 -4.99 -6.63
C MET A 10 -5.62 -3.61 -6.45
N ARG A 11 -4.80 -3.44 -5.41
CA ARG A 11 -4.02 -2.20 -5.19
C ARG A 11 -2.97 -1.98 -6.28
N GLU A 12 -2.31 -3.05 -6.71
CA GLU A 12 -1.37 -2.99 -7.84
C GLU A 12 -2.09 -2.65 -9.15
N GLU A 13 -3.20 -3.32 -9.44
CA GLU A 13 -4.01 -3.05 -10.64
C GLU A 13 -4.48 -1.59 -10.67
N GLY A 14 -5.00 -1.08 -9.53
CA GLY A 14 -5.40 0.32 -9.41
C GLY A 14 -4.25 1.30 -9.62
N PHE A 15 -3.08 1.01 -9.08
CA PHE A 15 -1.88 1.79 -9.31
C PHE A 15 -1.48 1.80 -10.78
N ARG A 16 -1.43 0.62 -11.43
CA ARG A 16 -1.06 0.52 -12.85
C ARG A 16 -2.06 1.24 -13.75
N SER A 17 -3.36 1.08 -13.51
CA SER A 17 -4.40 1.73 -14.30
C SER A 17 -4.32 3.26 -14.24
N ALA A 18 -3.93 3.82 -13.09
CA ALA A 18 -3.76 5.27 -12.94
C ALA A 18 -2.63 5.87 -13.81
N PHE A 19 -1.71 5.04 -14.28
CA PHE A 19 -0.61 5.44 -15.16
C PHE A 19 -0.87 5.14 -16.65
N GLU A 20 -2.01 4.56 -17.00
CA GLU A 20 -2.36 4.33 -18.41
C GLU A 20 -2.41 5.66 -19.16
N GLY A 21 -1.71 5.73 -20.28
CA GLY A 21 -1.61 6.95 -21.10
C GLY A 21 -0.77 8.09 -20.50
N SER A 22 -0.15 7.91 -19.34
CA SER A 22 0.64 8.96 -18.68
C SER A 22 2.02 9.22 -19.29
N GLY A 23 2.51 8.30 -20.13
CA GLY A 23 3.89 8.33 -20.65
C GLY A 23 4.96 7.79 -19.68
N PHE A 24 4.60 7.40 -18.46
CA PHE A 24 5.51 6.71 -17.56
C PHE A 24 5.66 5.23 -17.92
N THR A 25 6.87 4.69 -17.76
CA THR A 25 7.13 3.26 -17.89
C THR A 25 7.04 2.62 -16.52
N LEU A 26 6.15 1.65 -16.37
CA LEU A 26 6.04 0.84 -15.15
C LEU A 26 6.89 -0.41 -15.29
N LEU A 27 7.81 -0.62 -14.36
CA LEU A 27 8.62 -1.83 -14.30
C LEU A 27 7.76 -3.04 -13.86
N GLU A 28 8.31 -4.23 -14.09
CA GLU A 28 7.71 -5.49 -13.64
C GLU A 28 7.56 -5.51 -12.12
N THR A 29 6.41 -6.00 -11.66
CA THR A 29 6.14 -6.12 -10.23
C THR A 29 7.03 -7.17 -9.57
N GLN A 30 7.56 -6.83 -8.41
CA GLN A 30 8.32 -7.76 -7.58
C GLN A 30 7.55 -8.09 -6.30
N TYR A 31 7.72 -9.31 -5.80
CA TYR A 31 6.92 -9.85 -4.71
C TYR A 31 7.76 -10.04 -3.45
N GLY A 32 7.60 -9.10 -2.51
CA GLY A 32 8.22 -9.12 -1.18
C GLY A 32 7.45 -9.93 -0.16
N GLU A 33 6.23 -10.36 -0.49
CA GLU A 33 5.32 -11.19 0.33
C GLU A 33 5.06 -10.62 1.74
N GLY A 34 5.06 -9.29 1.87
CA GLY A 34 4.83 -8.60 3.14
C GLY A 34 6.07 -8.49 4.04
N ASP A 35 7.20 -9.08 3.64
CA ASP A 35 8.45 -8.96 4.37
C ASP A 35 9.15 -7.62 4.04
N ALA A 36 9.43 -6.81 5.08
CA ALA A 36 10.00 -5.48 4.90
C ALA A 36 11.45 -5.52 4.41
N ALA A 37 12.26 -6.47 4.86
CA ALA A 37 13.67 -6.57 4.47
C ALA A 37 13.81 -7.03 3.01
N LYS A 38 13.02 -8.03 2.62
CA LYS A 38 12.93 -8.47 1.21
C LYS A 38 12.44 -7.36 0.31
N SER A 39 11.41 -6.62 0.75
CA SER A 39 10.86 -5.49 0.00
C SER A 39 11.85 -4.33 -0.11
N GLN A 40 12.66 -4.09 0.92
CA GLN A 40 13.75 -3.12 0.86
C GLN A 40 14.78 -3.50 -0.20
N SER A 41 15.24 -4.75 -0.24
CA SER A 41 16.21 -5.22 -1.24
C SER A 41 15.65 -5.10 -2.67
N ILE A 42 14.36 -5.38 -2.86
CA ILE A 42 13.66 -5.17 -4.15
C ILE A 42 13.66 -3.68 -4.53
N ALA A 43 13.32 -2.80 -3.59
CA ALA A 43 13.28 -1.36 -3.83
C ALA A 43 14.67 -0.79 -4.14
N GLU A 44 15.72 -1.25 -3.46
CA GLU A 44 17.12 -0.90 -3.75
C GLU A 44 17.51 -1.28 -5.19
N ASN A 45 17.07 -2.45 -5.65
CA ASN A 45 17.28 -2.87 -7.05
C ASN A 45 16.55 -1.95 -8.04
N TYR A 46 15.31 -1.53 -7.75
CA TYR A 46 14.60 -0.56 -8.58
C TYR A 46 15.31 0.81 -8.60
N ILE A 47 15.79 1.28 -7.44
CA ILE A 47 16.54 2.54 -7.34
C ILE A 47 17.83 2.48 -8.17
N THR A 48 18.48 1.33 -8.23
CA THR A 48 19.66 1.12 -9.08
C THR A 48 19.32 1.20 -10.57
N GLN A 49 18.11 0.79 -10.96
CA GLN A 49 17.60 0.93 -12.33
C GLN A 49 17.14 2.35 -12.67
N GLY A 50 17.17 3.28 -11.75
CA GLY A 50 16.86 4.69 -11.98
C GLY A 50 15.38 5.04 -11.93
N VAL A 51 14.57 4.32 -11.16
CA VAL A 51 13.16 4.67 -10.97
C VAL A 51 13.00 6.03 -10.30
N VAL A 52 11.94 6.74 -10.64
CA VAL A 52 11.56 8.03 -10.05
C VAL A 52 10.44 7.89 -9.02
N GLY A 53 9.85 6.71 -8.88
CA GLY A 53 8.80 6.45 -7.91
C GLY A 53 8.68 4.97 -7.57
N ILE A 54 8.24 4.68 -6.34
CA ILE A 54 8.02 3.32 -5.83
C ILE A 54 6.71 3.28 -5.08
N PHE A 55 5.89 2.25 -5.35
CA PHE A 55 4.64 1.99 -4.65
C PHE A 55 4.71 0.70 -3.84
N GLY A 56 4.42 0.79 -2.54
CA GLY A 56 4.25 -0.34 -1.64
C GLY A 56 2.78 -0.72 -1.47
N CYS A 57 2.39 -1.97 -1.78
CA CYS A 57 0.99 -2.41 -1.75
C CYS A 57 0.48 -2.84 -0.37
N ASN A 58 1.34 -2.93 0.65
CA ASN A 58 1.01 -3.28 2.03
C ASN A 58 2.07 -2.71 2.99
N GLU A 59 1.87 -2.87 4.30
CA GLU A 59 2.75 -2.33 5.33
C GLU A 59 4.23 -2.71 5.11
N GLY A 60 4.54 -3.99 4.90
CA GLY A 60 5.91 -4.46 4.73
C GLY A 60 6.57 -3.89 3.47
N SER A 61 5.86 -3.87 2.33
CA SER A 61 6.39 -3.28 1.10
C SER A 61 6.53 -1.76 1.17
N THR A 62 5.64 -1.07 1.88
CA THR A 62 5.73 0.38 2.12
C THR A 62 6.92 0.72 2.99
N THR A 63 7.10 -0.01 4.09
CA THR A 63 8.26 0.15 4.99
C THR A 63 9.57 -0.12 4.25
N GLY A 64 9.63 -1.20 3.47
CA GLY A 64 10.80 -1.56 2.68
C GLY A 64 11.14 -0.49 1.63
N ALA A 65 10.14 0.02 0.91
CA ALA A 65 10.33 1.10 -0.07
C ALA A 65 10.88 2.38 0.59
N GLY A 66 10.29 2.82 1.69
CA GLY A 66 10.74 4.00 2.42
C GLY A 66 12.17 3.85 2.97
N ASN A 67 12.51 2.70 3.53
CA ASN A 67 13.86 2.39 4.01
C ASN A 67 14.89 2.39 2.88
N ALA A 68 14.55 1.82 1.71
CA ALA A 68 15.43 1.83 0.55
C ALA A 68 15.69 3.25 0.02
N ILE A 69 14.64 4.09 -0.05
CA ILE A 69 14.78 5.49 -0.43
C ILE A 69 15.69 6.22 0.54
N LYS A 70 15.48 6.06 1.85
CA LYS A 70 16.33 6.61 2.92
C LYS A 70 17.79 6.16 2.78
N ALA A 71 18.01 4.87 2.62
CA ALA A 71 19.36 4.30 2.50
C ALA A 71 20.10 4.72 1.23
N SER A 72 19.36 4.99 0.15
CA SER A 72 19.95 5.38 -1.14
C SER A 72 20.65 6.75 -1.10
N GLY A 73 20.23 7.63 -0.21
CA GLY A 73 20.68 9.03 -0.16
C GLY A 73 20.37 9.83 -1.43
N LYS A 74 19.51 9.31 -2.32
CA LYS A 74 19.14 9.98 -3.57
C LYS A 74 17.91 10.86 -3.36
N ASP A 75 17.96 12.06 -3.92
CA ASP A 75 16.82 12.96 -4.00
C ASP A 75 15.91 12.63 -5.20
N GLY A 76 14.66 13.05 -5.11
CA GLY A 76 13.71 13.00 -6.23
C GLY A 76 13.02 11.66 -6.46
N ILE A 77 13.21 10.68 -5.57
CA ILE A 77 12.46 9.41 -5.63
C ILE A 77 11.19 9.55 -4.78
N ILE A 78 10.03 9.37 -5.40
CA ILE A 78 8.74 9.48 -4.73
C ILE A 78 8.31 8.11 -4.20
N GLY A 79 8.24 7.96 -2.87
CA GLY A 79 7.68 6.79 -2.22
C GLY A 79 6.21 7.01 -1.87
N VAL A 80 5.34 6.09 -2.25
CA VAL A 80 3.95 6.03 -1.79
C VAL A 80 3.62 4.61 -1.36
N GLY A 81 2.61 4.45 -0.51
CA GLY A 81 2.33 3.12 -0.04
C GLY A 81 0.97 2.93 0.62
N PHE A 82 0.82 1.82 1.29
CA PHE A 82 -0.41 1.39 1.93
C PHE A 82 -0.14 1.01 3.39
N ASP A 83 -1.19 1.12 4.21
CA ASP A 83 -1.23 0.85 5.63
C ASP A 83 -0.48 1.88 6.51
N LYS A 84 -0.75 1.85 7.80
CA LYS A 84 -0.25 2.80 8.80
C LYS A 84 0.44 2.05 9.93
N SER A 85 1.71 2.43 10.19
CA SER A 85 2.45 2.04 11.39
C SER A 85 3.36 3.20 11.82
N ASP A 86 3.89 3.14 13.02
CA ASP A 86 4.81 4.18 13.54
C ASP A 86 6.06 4.30 12.64
N ALA A 87 6.56 3.18 12.12
CA ALA A 87 7.69 3.17 11.19
C ALA A 87 7.37 3.92 9.89
N ILE A 88 6.18 3.68 9.32
CA ILE A 88 5.73 4.35 8.09
C ILE A 88 5.50 5.84 8.34
N LEU A 89 4.87 6.21 9.46
CA LEU A 89 4.67 7.62 9.81
C LEU A 89 6.00 8.34 9.97
N GLY A 90 7.00 7.71 10.61
CA GLY A 90 8.36 8.27 10.71
C GLY A 90 9.00 8.50 9.34
N LEU A 91 8.79 7.60 8.37
CA LEU A 91 9.30 7.77 7.01
C LEU A 91 8.60 8.92 6.24
N ILE A 92 7.32 9.19 6.54
CA ILE A 92 6.60 10.37 6.00
C ILE A 92 7.14 11.65 6.64
N ASP A 93 7.31 11.67 7.96
CA ASP A 93 7.82 12.83 8.69
C ASP A 93 9.25 13.19 8.28
N ASP A 94 10.08 12.17 8.03
CA ASP A 94 11.44 12.33 7.51
C ASP A 94 11.49 12.72 6.01
N GLY A 95 10.37 12.59 5.26
CA GLY A 95 10.25 12.96 3.86
C GLY A 95 10.64 11.86 2.85
N TYR A 96 10.81 10.62 3.30
CA TYR A 96 11.13 9.47 2.42
C TYR A 96 9.90 8.84 1.79
N LEU A 97 8.72 9.06 2.37
CA LEU A 97 7.43 8.75 1.78
C LEU A 97 6.61 10.03 1.62
N LEU A 98 5.98 10.19 0.47
CA LEU A 98 5.10 11.33 0.18
C LEU A 98 3.77 11.18 0.93
N CYS A 99 3.16 10.01 0.82
CA CYS A 99 1.89 9.69 1.45
C CYS A 99 1.65 8.18 1.50
N ILE A 100 0.64 7.82 2.28
CA ILE A 100 0.11 6.45 2.32
C ILE A 100 -1.42 6.47 2.28
N MET A 101 -2.01 5.38 1.84
CA MET A 101 -3.42 5.06 1.97
C MET A 101 -3.62 4.19 3.20
N ALA A 102 -4.31 4.73 4.21
CA ALA A 102 -4.65 4.01 5.44
C ALA A 102 -6.08 3.51 5.38
N GLN A 103 -6.29 2.25 5.70
CA GLN A 103 -7.62 1.67 5.88
C GLN A 103 -8.28 2.25 7.14
N ASN A 104 -9.61 2.11 7.25
CA ASN A 104 -10.39 2.50 8.42
C ASN A 104 -10.78 1.24 9.24
N PRO A 105 -9.88 0.67 10.05
CA PRO A 105 -10.10 -0.60 10.75
C PRO A 105 -11.24 -0.53 11.78
N ASP A 106 -11.48 0.63 12.35
CA ASP A 106 -12.62 0.89 13.24
C ASP A 106 -13.96 0.73 12.53
N VAL A 107 -14.07 1.32 11.31
CA VAL A 107 -15.25 1.16 10.45
C VAL A 107 -15.39 -0.29 9.98
N MET A 108 -14.28 -0.93 9.59
CA MET A 108 -14.28 -2.34 9.19
C MET A 108 -14.79 -3.24 10.32
N GLY A 109 -14.31 -3.03 11.54
CA GLY A 109 -14.73 -3.79 12.71
C GLY A 109 -16.21 -3.58 13.06
N SER A 110 -16.67 -2.32 13.13
CA SER A 110 -18.07 -2.02 13.45
C SER A 110 -19.04 -2.57 12.39
N LYS A 111 -18.74 -2.38 11.11
CA LYS A 111 -19.56 -2.92 10.02
C LYS A 111 -19.58 -4.45 9.98
N GLY A 112 -18.46 -5.09 10.32
CA GLY A 112 -18.39 -6.55 10.47
C GLY A 112 -19.32 -7.06 11.57
N VAL A 113 -19.32 -6.41 12.75
CA VAL A 113 -20.24 -6.77 13.85
C VAL A 113 -21.68 -6.51 13.47
N GLU A 114 -22.03 -5.37 12.87
CA GLU A 114 -23.36 -5.08 12.37
C GLU A 114 -23.87 -6.18 11.41
N ALA A 115 -23.02 -6.62 10.48
CA ALA A 115 -23.37 -7.69 9.56
C ALA A 115 -23.61 -9.03 10.27
N CYS A 116 -22.80 -9.37 11.28
CA CYS A 116 -23.01 -10.58 12.08
C CYS A 116 -24.34 -10.53 12.83
N VAL A 117 -24.71 -9.41 13.44
CA VAL A 117 -25.99 -9.25 14.15
C VAL A 117 -27.16 -9.45 13.18
N LYS A 118 -27.16 -8.79 12.03
CA LYS A 118 -28.20 -8.95 11.01
C LYS A 118 -28.34 -10.40 10.54
N ALA A 119 -27.21 -11.08 10.31
CA ALA A 119 -27.25 -12.50 9.94
C ALA A 119 -27.89 -13.38 11.01
N LEU A 120 -27.61 -13.10 12.29
CA LEU A 120 -28.24 -13.82 13.42
C LEU A 120 -29.73 -13.53 13.53
N GLU A 121 -30.20 -12.37 13.14
CA GLU A 121 -31.61 -11.97 13.07
C GLU A 121 -32.32 -12.53 11.84
N GLY A 122 -31.60 -13.23 10.97
CA GLY A 122 -32.16 -13.86 9.75
C GLY A 122 -32.29 -12.91 8.56
N GLU A 123 -31.67 -11.73 8.62
CA GLU A 123 -31.60 -10.82 7.48
C GLU A 123 -30.64 -11.35 6.42
N ALA A 124 -31.05 -11.31 5.16
CA ALA A 124 -30.18 -11.63 4.03
C ALA A 124 -29.15 -10.49 3.83
N LEU A 125 -27.87 -10.79 3.98
CA LEU A 125 -26.79 -9.81 3.77
C LEU A 125 -26.53 -9.52 2.27
N GLY A 126 -27.15 -10.25 1.36
CA GLY A 126 -27.17 -10.01 -0.08
C GLY A 126 -25.82 -10.11 -0.81
N GLY A 127 -24.74 -10.52 -0.13
CA GLY A 127 -23.40 -10.58 -0.71
C GLY A 127 -22.84 -9.20 -1.14
N ALA A 128 -23.42 -8.12 -0.63
CA ALA A 128 -22.98 -6.76 -0.98
C ALA A 128 -21.59 -6.45 -0.41
N VAL A 129 -20.72 -5.89 -1.23
CA VAL A 129 -19.46 -5.31 -0.77
C VAL A 129 -19.77 -4.02 -0.03
N THR A 130 -19.26 -3.89 1.20
CA THR A 130 -19.36 -2.65 1.99
C THR A 130 -18.07 -1.88 1.86
N ASP A 131 -18.12 -0.71 1.24
CA ASP A 131 -16.99 0.20 1.23
C ASP A 131 -16.79 0.80 2.63
N THR A 132 -15.62 0.59 3.19
CA THR A 132 -15.20 1.14 4.49
C THR A 132 -14.28 2.35 4.35
N GLY A 133 -13.99 2.75 3.13
CA GLY A 133 -13.17 3.90 2.78
C GLY A 133 -11.68 3.73 3.07
N VAL A 134 -10.90 4.67 2.57
CA VAL A 134 -9.48 4.85 2.85
C VAL A 134 -9.18 6.32 3.12
N SER A 135 -8.21 6.57 4.00
CA SER A 135 -7.71 7.90 4.32
C SER A 135 -6.32 8.08 3.71
N VAL A 136 -6.06 9.23 3.07
CA VAL A 136 -4.73 9.57 2.59
C VAL A 136 -3.99 10.34 3.68
N LEU A 137 -2.91 9.76 4.21
CA LEU A 137 -2.04 10.40 5.19
C LEU A 137 -0.78 10.90 4.50
N LYS A 138 -0.45 12.14 4.75
CA LYS A 138 0.73 12.85 4.22
C LYS A 138 1.25 13.81 5.30
N LYS A 139 2.48 14.29 5.12
CA LYS A 139 3.05 15.33 5.97
C LYS A 139 2.22 16.61 5.97
#